data_816c1b07b885db39001848bf4b609e2f
#
_entry.id   816c1b07b885db39001848bf4b609e2f
#
_cell.length_a   1.000
_cell.length_b   1.000
_cell.length_c   1.000
_cell.angle_alpha   90.00
_cell.angle_beta   90.00
_cell.angle_gamma   90.00
#
_symmetry.space_group_name_H-M   'P 1'
#
loop_
_entity.id
_entity.type
_entity.pdbx_description
1 polymer ?
#
loop_
_entity_poly.entity_id
_entity_poly.type
_entity_poly.pdbx_seq_one_letter_code
_entity_poly.pdbx_strand_id
1 'polypeptide(L)'
;AIDQIVELAFAEIGRRLPTDEFSTQQFILEEFAAAALTTEEPPIVAVNQNSGNPHYEPRRGRSWPICEGDFVLLDVWGKQNRPGAVYYDVTWVGFVAGRAVNSEPPQTIREIFGIVRSARDAGVDYVASAVREGRRICGWQVDHVVRDFIAVRGYGQYFTHRTGHSIGERVHGNGANMDNLETKDEREIIPYTCFSIEPGIYLPEFGVRSEVNVYVDEREARVTGAIQREIVRIAG
;
A
#
# COMPACT_ATOMS: atom_id res chain seq x y z
N ALA A 1 7.28 10.30 -9.39
CA ALA A 1 6.51 11.42 -8.80
C ALA A 1 5.78 10.97 -7.53
N ILE A 2 4.86 9.98 -7.58
CA ILE A 2 4.08 9.57 -6.38
C ILE A 2 5.01 9.05 -5.27
N ASP A 3 5.98 8.20 -5.56
CA ASP A 3 6.96 7.75 -4.56
C ASP A 3 7.65 8.93 -3.85
N GLN A 4 8.04 9.96 -4.60
CA GLN A 4 8.62 11.18 -4.04
C GLN A 4 7.63 11.95 -3.16
N ILE A 5 6.35 11.99 -3.54
CA ILE A 5 5.32 12.66 -2.74
C ILE A 5 5.08 11.92 -1.43
N VAL A 6 5.12 10.57 -1.44
CA VAL A 6 5.06 9.76 -0.21
C VAL A 6 6.26 10.07 0.70
N GLU A 7 7.47 10.14 0.15
CA GLU A 7 8.68 10.53 0.91
C GLU A 7 8.57 11.95 1.47
N LEU A 8 8.07 12.91 0.66
CA LEU A 8 7.83 14.29 1.10
C LEU A 8 6.76 14.36 2.20
N ALA A 9 5.71 13.54 2.13
CA ALA A 9 4.68 13.50 3.16
C ALA A 9 5.23 13.01 4.51
N PHE A 10 6.07 11.97 4.52
CA PHE A 10 6.75 11.55 5.74
C PHE A 10 7.72 12.62 6.27
N ALA A 11 8.46 13.30 5.40
CA ALA A 11 9.33 14.40 5.80
C ALA A 11 8.54 15.59 6.37
N GLU A 12 7.38 15.91 5.77
CA GLU A 12 6.49 16.97 6.24
C GLU A 12 5.89 16.68 7.61
N ILE A 13 5.49 15.41 7.87
CA ILE A 13 5.08 14.97 9.21
C ILE A 13 6.18 15.30 10.21
N GLY A 14 7.41 14.88 9.96
CA GLY A 14 8.54 15.14 10.88
C GLY A 14 8.77 16.63 11.11
N ARG A 15 8.70 17.44 10.06
CA ARG A 15 8.93 18.89 10.13
C ARG A 15 7.85 19.65 10.90
N ARG A 16 6.60 19.16 10.87
CA ARG A 16 5.43 19.84 11.47
C ARG A 16 4.90 19.20 12.74
N LEU A 17 5.67 18.36 13.43
CA LEU A 17 5.19 17.72 14.66
C LEU A 17 4.83 18.73 15.76
N PRO A 18 3.67 18.58 16.40
CA PRO A 18 2.57 17.68 16.03
C PRO A 18 1.79 18.20 14.81
N THR A 19 1.36 17.27 13.96
CA THR A 19 0.44 17.52 12.84
C THR A 19 -0.80 16.62 12.98
N ASP A 20 -1.61 16.44 11.95
CA ASP A 20 -2.74 15.51 11.95
C ASP A 20 -2.92 14.85 10.58
N GLU A 21 -3.73 13.77 10.56
CA GLU A 21 -3.99 12.97 9.35
C GLU A 21 -4.58 13.81 8.21
N PHE A 22 -5.55 14.68 8.52
CA PHE A 22 -6.19 15.52 7.50
C PHE A 22 -5.23 16.55 6.91
N SER A 23 -4.44 17.21 7.74
CA SER A 23 -3.43 18.19 7.30
C SER A 23 -2.38 17.54 6.40
N THR A 24 -1.96 16.32 6.74
CA THR A 24 -1.02 15.53 5.91
C THR A 24 -1.67 15.10 4.59
N GLN A 25 -2.93 14.68 4.59
CA GLN A 25 -3.68 14.38 3.36
C GLN A 25 -3.75 15.60 2.44
N GLN A 26 -4.05 16.79 2.98
CA GLN A 26 -4.11 18.04 2.21
C GLN A 26 -2.74 18.39 1.59
N PHE A 27 -1.67 18.19 2.34
CA PHE A 27 -0.30 18.36 1.82
C PHE A 27 -0.04 17.44 0.60
N ILE A 28 -0.42 16.15 0.68
CA ILE A 28 -0.27 15.21 -0.45
C ILE A 28 -1.06 15.70 -1.68
N LEU A 29 -2.27 16.22 -1.49
CA LEU A 29 -3.09 16.75 -2.58
C LEU A 29 -2.50 18.05 -3.19
N GLU A 30 -1.88 18.91 -2.38
CA GLU A 30 -1.15 20.09 -2.85
C GLU A 30 0.05 19.67 -3.72
N GLU A 31 0.82 18.67 -3.28
CA GLU A 31 1.94 18.12 -4.06
C GLU A 31 1.46 17.44 -5.36
N PHE A 32 0.29 16.77 -5.35
CA PHE A 32 -0.34 16.24 -6.56
C PHE A 32 -0.63 17.37 -7.57
N ALA A 33 -1.25 18.44 -7.11
CA ALA A 33 -1.57 19.58 -7.96
C ALA A 33 -0.28 20.22 -8.56
N ALA A 34 0.76 20.37 -7.74
CA ALA A 34 2.05 20.90 -8.17
C ALA A 34 2.75 20.01 -9.20
N ALA A 35 2.58 18.67 -9.10
CA ALA A 35 3.13 17.69 -10.03
C ALA A 35 2.25 17.37 -11.24
N ALA A 36 1.15 18.10 -11.44
CA ALA A 36 0.12 17.84 -12.48
C ALA A 36 -0.41 16.39 -12.41
N LEU A 37 -0.57 15.86 -11.19
CA LEU A 37 -1.24 14.60 -10.91
C LEU A 37 -2.71 14.85 -10.54
N THR A 38 -3.50 13.79 -10.63
CA THR A 38 -4.91 13.77 -10.22
C THR A 38 -5.26 12.44 -9.56
N THR A 39 -6.27 12.46 -8.71
CA THR A 39 -6.92 11.30 -8.12
C THR A 39 -8.42 11.51 -8.07
N GLU A 40 -9.21 10.44 -8.11
CA GLU A 40 -10.67 10.51 -7.99
C GLU A 40 -11.10 10.65 -6.52
N GLU A 41 -10.33 10.05 -5.59
CA GLU A 41 -10.56 10.10 -4.16
C GLU A 41 -9.29 10.53 -3.43
N PRO A 42 -9.40 11.21 -2.28
CA PRO A 42 -8.24 11.65 -1.52
C PRO A 42 -7.44 10.46 -0.98
N PRO A 43 -6.09 10.58 -0.85
CA PRO A 43 -5.26 9.54 -0.25
C PRO A 43 -5.62 9.29 1.23
N ILE A 44 -5.33 8.08 1.70
CA ILE A 44 -5.49 7.72 3.11
C ILE A 44 -4.23 8.11 3.88
N VAL A 45 -4.43 8.77 5.00
CA VAL A 45 -3.42 9.01 6.04
C VAL A 45 -4.02 8.50 7.33
N ALA A 46 -3.45 7.47 7.93
CA ALA A 46 -4.00 6.83 9.12
C ALA A 46 -2.94 6.60 10.18
N VAL A 47 -3.22 7.02 11.41
CA VAL A 47 -2.30 6.89 12.55
C VAL A 47 -2.79 5.82 13.51
N ASN A 48 -1.89 4.96 13.99
CA ASN A 48 -2.14 3.94 15.00
C ASN A 48 -3.44 3.15 14.74
N GLN A 49 -4.41 3.21 15.66
CA GLN A 49 -5.68 2.48 15.54
C GLN A 49 -6.46 2.78 14.26
N ASN A 50 -6.36 3.99 13.71
CA ASN A 50 -7.04 4.34 12.47
C ASN A 50 -6.49 3.55 11.29
N SER A 51 -5.20 3.17 11.29
CA SER A 51 -4.63 2.30 10.27
C SER A 51 -5.16 0.86 10.33
N GLY A 52 -5.79 0.46 11.42
CA GLY A 52 -6.52 -0.81 11.55
C GLY A 52 -7.81 -0.89 10.73
N ASN A 53 -8.27 0.23 10.19
CA ASN A 53 -9.40 0.27 9.25
C ASN A 53 -8.88 0.50 7.83
N PRO A 54 -8.92 -0.51 6.92
CA PRO A 54 -8.42 -0.38 5.56
C PRO A 54 -9.17 0.67 4.72
N HIS A 55 -10.36 1.11 5.14
CA HIS A 55 -11.19 2.13 4.49
C HIS A 55 -11.27 3.42 5.31
N TYR A 56 -10.23 3.72 6.11
CA TYR A 56 -10.19 4.94 6.90
C TYR A 56 -10.09 6.18 6.00
N GLU A 57 -10.89 7.20 6.33
CA GLU A 57 -10.86 8.49 5.64
C GLU A 57 -10.60 9.62 6.65
N PRO A 58 -9.49 10.35 6.55
CA PRO A 58 -9.27 11.55 7.35
C PRO A 58 -10.35 12.61 7.08
N ARG A 59 -10.86 13.25 8.13
CA ARG A 59 -11.88 14.30 8.00
C ARG A 59 -11.51 15.51 8.85
N ARG A 60 -11.69 16.70 8.29
CA ARG A 60 -11.46 17.96 9.01
C ARG A 60 -12.18 17.97 10.37
N GLY A 61 -11.42 18.22 11.44
CA GLY A 61 -11.94 18.30 12.82
C GLY A 61 -12.29 16.95 13.47
N ARG A 62 -11.99 15.83 12.80
CA ARG A 62 -12.15 14.46 13.34
C ARG A 62 -10.92 13.59 13.16
N SER A 63 -9.88 14.11 12.54
CA SER A 63 -8.60 13.44 12.36
C SER A 63 -7.83 13.37 13.67
N TRP A 64 -7.08 12.30 13.84
CA TRP A 64 -6.20 12.16 14.99
C TRP A 64 -4.90 12.95 14.79
N PRO A 65 -4.33 13.48 15.88
CA PRO A 65 -3.00 14.07 15.83
C PRO A 65 -1.96 13.00 15.52
N ILE A 66 -0.89 13.40 14.85
CA ILE A 66 0.31 12.59 14.61
C ILE A 66 1.41 13.19 15.51
N CYS A 67 1.91 12.39 16.42
CA CYS A 67 2.88 12.77 17.44
C CYS A 67 4.09 11.84 17.44
N GLU A 68 5.11 12.20 18.20
CA GLU A 68 6.26 11.33 18.46
C GLU A 68 5.83 9.99 19.07
N GLY A 69 6.33 8.89 18.56
CA GLY A 69 5.97 7.53 18.96
C GLY A 69 4.85 6.90 18.15
N ASP A 70 4.23 7.64 17.21
CA ASP A 70 3.12 7.13 16.41
C ASP A 70 3.58 6.33 15.19
N PHE A 71 2.78 5.34 14.82
CA PHE A 71 2.85 4.60 13.57
C PHE A 71 1.89 5.22 12.55
N VAL A 72 2.37 5.45 11.33
CA VAL A 72 1.61 6.12 10.26
C VAL A 72 1.57 5.24 9.03
N LEU A 73 0.38 5.08 8.45
CA LEU A 73 0.14 4.46 7.16
C LEU A 73 -0.28 5.54 6.17
N LEU A 74 0.39 5.57 5.02
CA LEU A 74 0.03 6.39 3.85
C LEU A 74 -0.36 5.47 2.71
N ASP A 75 -1.56 5.63 2.18
CA ASP A 75 -2.06 4.94 1.01
C ASP A 75 -2.40 5.98 -0.05
N VAL A 76 -1.65 5.95 -1.15
CA VAL A 76 -1.57 7.07 -2.09
C VAL A 76 -1.68 6.58 -3.53
N TRP A 77 -2.77 6.94 -4.18
CA TRP A 77 -3.04 6.59 -5.58
C TRP A 77 -3.29 7.82 -6.43
N GLY A 78 -2.79 7.80 -7.64
CA GLY A 78 -2.94 8.90 -8.58
C GLY A 78 -2.37 8.60 -9.95
N LYS A 79 -2.65 9.49 -10.88
CA LYS A 79 -2.17 9.42 -12.26
C LYS A 79 -1.86 10.81 -12.79
N GLN A 80 -1.16 10.87 -13.90
CA GLN A 80 -1.01 12.14 -14.64
C GLN A 80 -2.37 12.68 -15.06
N ASN A 81 -2.58 13.99 -14.92
CA ASN A 81 -3.82 14.64 -15.33
C ASN A 81 -3.89 14.81 -16.86
N ARG A 82 -4.01 13.67 -17.57
CA ARG A 82 -4.16 13.60 -19.03
C ARG A 82 -4.94 12.36 -19.44
N PRO A 83 -5.61 12.37 -20.60
CA PRO A 83 -6.27 11.20 -21.15
C PRO A 83 -5.31 10.01 -21.34
N GLY A 84 -5.78 8.79 -21.09
CA GLY A 84 -5.00 7.56 -21.24
C GLY A 84 -3.94 7.34 -20.16
N ALA A 85 -3.89 8.20 -19.14
CA ALA A 85 -2.96 7.99 -18.01
C ALA A 85 -3.45 6.84 -17.12
N VAL A 86 -2.51 5.98 -16.75
CA VAL A 86 -2.73 4.84 -15.85
C VAL A 86 -2.42 5.26 -14.43
N TYR A 87 -3.21 4.78 -13.48
CA TYR A 87 -2.98 4.97 -12.04
C TYR A 87 -1.70 4.27 -11.58
N TYR A 88 -1.10 4.83 -10.58
CA TYR A 88 -0.08 4.25 -9.73
C TYR A 88 -0.59 4.30 -8.29
N ASP A 89 -0.48 3.20 -7.57
CA ASP A 89 -1.07 2.98 -6.26
C ASP A 89 -0.06 2.35 -5.31
N VAL A 90 0.15 2.96 -4.14
CA VAL A 90 1.14 2.46 -3.17
C VAL A 90 0.71 2.73 -1.75
N THR A 91 0.92 1.75 -0.89
CA THR A 91 0.82 1.91 0.56
C THR A 91 2.20 1.77 1.20
N TRP A 92 2.61 2.80 1.92
CA TRP A 92 3.84 2.84 2.72
C TRP A 92 3.53 3.13 4.18
N VAL A 93 4.41 2.66 5.06
CA VAL A 93 4.28 2.87 6.50
C VAL A 93 5.51 3.53 7.09
N GLY A 94 5.29 4.36 8.11
CA GLY A 94 6.34 5.08 8.84
C GLY A 94 6.14 5.03 10.34
N PHE A 95 7.18 5.35 11.07
CA PHE A 95 7.16 5.50 12.52
C PHE A 95 7.79 6.83 12.90
N VAL A 96 7.09 7.61 13.71
CA VAL A 96 7.54 8.93 14.18
C VAL A 96 8.56 8.75 15.29
N ALA A 97 9.82 8.72 14.92
CA ALA A 97 10.92 8.49 15.86
C ALA A 97 11.20 9.67 16.81
N GLY A 98 10.72 10.87 16.44
CA GLY A 98 10.94 12.07 17.22
C GLY A 98 12.43 12.44 17.34
N ARG A 99 12.76 13.14 18.41
CA ARG A 99 14.14 13.60 18.71
C ARG A 99 15.02 12.55 19.38
N ALA A 100 14.47 11.42 19.80
CA ALA A 100 15.24 10.36 20.46
C ALA A 100 16.09 9.61 19.44
N VAL A 101 17.39 9.64 19.59
CA VAL A 101 18.38 9.11 18.64
C VAL A 101 18.23 7.62 18.33
N ASN A 102 17.57 6.84 19.21
CA ASN A 102 17.41 5.39 19.12
C ASN A 102 15.94 4.95 19.20
N SER A 103 15.00 5.79 18.82
CA SER A 103 13.57 5.44 18.82
C SER A 103 13.27 4.53 17.63
N GLU A 104 13.18 3.23 17.88
CA GLU A 104 12.79 2.21 16.92
C GLU A 104 11.29 1.92 17.01
N PRO A 105 10.62 1.52 15.91
CA PRO A 105 9.26 1.05 16.00
C PRO A 105 9.15 -0.11 17.00
N PRO A 106 8.05 -0.22 17.76
CA PRO A 106 7.79 -1.37 18.64
C PRO A 106 8.01 -2.69 17.93
N GLN A 107 8.53 -3.68 18.65
CA GLN A 107 8.86 -5.00 18.10
C GLN A 107 7.67 -5.63 17.36
N THR A 108 6.46 -5.52 17.93
CA THR A 108 5.23 -6.05 17.32
C THR A 108 4.97 -5.43 15.94
N ILE A 109 5.15 -4.12 15.79
CA ILE A 109 4.97 -3.42 14.50
C ILE A 109 6.00 -3.92 13.48
N ARG A 110 7.26 -4.08 13.89
CA ARG A 110 8.33 -4.60 13.01
C ARG A 110 8.07 -6.04 12.57
N GLU A 111 7.58 -6.89 13.47
CA GLU A 111 7.22 -8.28 13.16
C GLU A 111 6.07 -8.35 12.17
N ILE A 112 4.98 -7.61 12.40
CA ILE A 112 3.81 -7.56 11.50
C ILE A 112 4.21 -6.99 10.14
N PHE A 113 4.99 -5.91 10.09
CA PHE A 113 5.51 -5.36 8.84
C PHE A 113 6.36 -6.39 8.08
N GLY A 114 7.21 -7.13 8.78
CA GLY A 114 8.02 -8.20 8.20
C GLY A 114 7.18 -9.30 7.55
N ILE A 115 6.07 -9.69 8.18
CA ILE A 115 5.13 -10.69 7.64
C ILE A 115 4.42 -10.12 6.40
N VAL A 116 3.85 -8.92 6.48
CA VAL A 116 3.11 -8.29 5.37
C VAL A 116 4.01 -8.06 4.17
N ARG A 117 5.22 -7.51 4.38
CA ARG A 117 6.21 -7.34 3.33
C ARG A 117 6.57 -8.65 2.65
N SER A 118 6.83 -9.71 3.43
CA SER A 118 7.20 -11.02 2.88
C SER A 118 6.04 -11.69 2.15
N ALA A 119 4.79 -11.48 2.59
CA ALA A 119 3.60 -11.95 1.90
C ALA A 119 3.43 -11.25 0.53
N ARG A 120 3.63 -9.91 0.49
CA ARG A 120 3.66 -9.13 -0.74
C ARG A 120 4.71 -9.68 -1.71
N ASP A 121 5.93 -9.85 -1.22
CA ASP A 121 7.05 -10.33 -2.04
C ASP A 121 6.77 -11.75 -2.57
N ALA A 122 6.17 -12.64 -1.76
CA ALA A 122 5.75 -13.98 -2.20
C ALA A 122 4.71 -13.93 -3.35
N GLY A 123 3.75 -13.00 -3.30
CA GLY A 123 2.80 -12.77 -4.38
C GLY A 123 3.48 -12.30 -5.66
N VAL A 124 4.41 -11.35 -5.57
CA VAL A 124 5.21 -10.85 -6.70
C VAL A 124 6.02 -11.99 -7.31
N ASP A 125 6.73 -12.76 -6.51
CA ASP A 125 7.58 -13.87 -6.95
C ASP A 125 6.75 -14.97 -7.63
N TYR A 126 5.54 -15.25 -7.12
CA TYR A 126 4.64 -16.23 -7.72
C TYR A 126 4.23 -15.82 -9.14
N VAL A 127 3.83 -14.56 -9.33
CA VAL A 127 3.49 -14.02 -10.65
C VAL A 127 4.71 -14.02 -11.58
N ALA A 128 5.84 -13.50 -11.11
CA ALA A 128 7.06 -13.42 -11.92
C ALA A 128 7.56 -14.80 -12.36
N SER A 129 7.47 -15.82 -11.48
CA SER A 129 7.81 -17.19 -11.83
C SER A 129 6.84 -17.79 -12.86
N ALA A 130 5.53 -17.56 -12.68
CA ALA A 130 4.53 -18.06 -13.59
C ALA A 130 4.72 -17.52 -15.03
N VAL A 131 4.94 -16.21 -15.16
CA VAL A 131 5.17 -15.56 -16.46
C VAL A 131 6.45 -16.09 -17.12
N ARG A 132 7.55 -16.18 -16.38
CA ARG A 132 8.83 -16.70 -16.88
C ARG A 132 8.74 -18.15 -17.35
N GLU A 133 7.92 -18.97 -16.68
CA GLU A 133 7.70 -20.38 -16.99
C GLU A 133 6.60 -20.60 -18.03
N GLY A 134 5.94 -19.56 -18.51
CA GLY A 134 4.82 -19.65 -19.44
C GLY A 134 3.58 -20.32 -18.85
N ARG A 135 3.42 -20.30 -17.51
CA ARG A 135 2.25 -20.85 -16.81
C ARG A 135 1.11 -19.85 -16.84
N ARG A 136 -0.08 -20.33 -17.17
CA ARG A 136 -1.32 -19.55 -17.06
C ARG A 136 -1.76 -19.57 -15.61
N ILE A 137 -2.01 -18.40 -15.05
CA ILE A 137 -2.50 -18.22 -13.68
C ILE A 137 -3.66 -17.24 -13.66
N CYS A 138 -4.55 -17.42 -12.68
CA CYS A 138 -5.69 -16.55 -12.43
C CYS A 138 -5.47 -15.70 -11.17
N GLY A 139 -6.21 -14.63 -11.04
CA GLY A 139 -6.10 -13.71 -9.91
C GLY A 139 -6.27 -14.37 -8.54
N TRP A 140 -7.24 -15.30 -8.41
CA TRP A 140 -7.46 -16.03 -7.16
C TRP A 140 -6.24 -16.82 -6.66
N GLN A 141 -5.39 -17.28 -7.57
CA GLN A 141 -4.20 -18.06 -7.19
C GLN A 141 -3.13 -17.18 -6.53
N VAL A 142 -3.03 -15.93 -6.96
CA VAL A 142 -2.12 -14.95 -6.34
C VAL A 142 -2.60 -14.63 -4.92
N ASP A 143 -3.90 -14.33 -4.77
CA ASP A 143 -4.48 -14.10 -3.44
C ASP A 143 -4.28 -15.30 -2.52
N HIS A 144 -4.49 -16.52 -3.03
CA HIS A 144 -4.31 -17.75 -2.25
C HIS A 144 -2.87 -17.86 -1.70
N VAL A 145 -1.87 -17.63 -2.52
CA VAL A 145 -0.45 -17.67 -2.08
C VAL A 145 -0.17 -16.65 -0.98
N VAL A 146 -0.62 -15.42 -1.16
CA VAL A 146 -0.41 -14.31 -0.22
C VAL A 146 -1.17 -14.56 1.09
N ARG A 147 -2.42 -14.98 0.97
CA ARG A 147 -3.31 -15.24 2.11
C ARG A 147 -2.81 -16.40 2.95
N ASP A 148 -2.41 -17.50 2.32
CA ASP A 148 -1.82 -18.65 3.02
C ASP A 148 -0.53 -18.27 3.75
N PHE A 149 0.32 -17.43 3.13
CA PHE A 149 1.53 -16.94 3.77
C PHE A 149 1.25 -16.24 5.10
N ILE A 150 0.19 -15.42 5.14
CA ILE A 150 -0.26 -14.72 6.36
C ILE A 150 -0.95 -15.70 7.33
N ALA A 151 -1.80 -16.59 6.82
CA ALA A 151 -2.59 -17.51 7.64
C ALA A 151 -1.73 -18.50 8.44
N VAL A 152 -0.71 -19.10 7.82
CA VAL A 152 0.21 -20.04 8.52
C VAL A 152 1.04 -19.36 9.61
N ARG A 153 1.07 -18.03 9.64
CA ARG A 153 1.71 -17.22 10.70
C ARG A 153 0.73 -16.77 11.78
N GLY A 154 -0.52 -17.25 11.73
CA GLY A 154 -1.55 -16.99 12.74
C GLY A 154 -2.35 -15.71 12.55
N TYR A 155 -2.17 -14.98 11.44
CA TYR A 155 -2.82 -13.70 11.20
C TYR A 155 -3.91 -13.72 10.11
N GLY A 156 -4.30 -14.89 9.63
CA GLY A 156 -5.28 -15.01 8.53
C GLY A 156 -6.61 -14.28 8.78
N GLN A 157 -7.11 -14.27 10.02
CA GLN A 157 -8.35 -13.58 10.38
C GLN A 157 -8.25 -12.04 10.34
N TYR A 158 -7.04 -11.50 10.33
CA TYR A 158 -6.76 -10.06 10.29
C TYR A 158 -6.44 -9.55 8.88
N PHE A 159 -6.45 -10.41 7.87
CA PHE A 159 -6.34 -10.04 6.46
C PHE A 159 -7.73 -10.04 5.83
N THR A 160 -8.39 -8.89 5.83
CA THR A 160 -9.84 -8.75 5.68
C THR A 160 -10.28 -8.25 4.30
N HIS A 161 -9.37 -8.05 3.36
CA HIS A 161 -9.67 -7.69 1.97
C HIS A 161 -8.89 -8.57 0.99
N ARG A 162 -9.18 -8.47 -0.30
CA ARG A 162 -8.44 -9.15 -1.38
C ARG A 162 -6.97 -8.69 -1.41
N THR A 163 -6.11 -9.51 -1.98
CA THR A 163 -4.66 -9.20 -2.09
C THR A 163 -4.38 -8.03 -3.02
N GLY A 164 -5.28 -7.72 -3.97
CA GLY A 164 -5.07 -6.61 -4.88
C GLY A 164 -6.12 -6.52 -5.97
N HIS A 165 -6.01 -5.49 -6.78
CA HIS A 165 -6.96 -5.20 -7.85
C HIS A 165 -6.26 -4.81 -9.15
N SER A 166 -6.97 -4.98 -10.27
CA SER A 166 -6.51 -4.47 -11.56
C SER A 166 -6.38 -2.95 -11.54
N ILE A 167 -5.32 -2.44 -12.14
CA ILE A 167 -5.04 -1.00 -12.28
C ILE A 167 -5.06 -0.64 -13.75
N GLY A 168 -5.68 0.51 -14.08
CA GLY A 168 -5.78 1.04 -15.43
C GLY A 168 -5.97 2.55 -15.41
N GLU A 169 -6.78 3.08 -16.33
CA GLU A 169 -7.20 4.48 -16.32
C GLU A 169 -8.08 4.82 -15.11
N ARG A 170 -8.61 3.80 -14.43
CA ARG A 170 -9.20 3.87 -13.10
C ARG A 170 -8.33 3.13 -12.12
N VAL A 171 -8.32 3.56 -10.85
CA VAL A 171 -7.56 2.87 -9.79
C VAL A 171 -8.04 1.42 -9.67
N HIS A 172 -9.34 1.18 -9.66
CA HIS A 172 -9.94 -0.15 -9.79
C HIS A 172 -10.29 -0.41 -11.25
N GLY A 173 -9.37 -1.06 -11.98
CA GLY A 173 -9.51 -1.39 -13.39
C GLY A 173 -10.42 -2.60 -13.66
N ASN A 174 -10.60 -2.93 -14.95
CA ASN A 174 -11.49 -4.00 -15.40
C ASN A 174 -10.79 -5.37 -15.56
N GLY A 175 -9.48 -5.46 -15.34
CA GLY A 175 -8.72 -6.72 -15.44
C GLY A 175 -8.95 -7.65 -14.24
N ALA A 176 -8.16 -8.72 -14.17
CA ALA A 176 -8.21 -9.67 -13.06
C ALA A 176 -7.82 -9.00 -11.75
N ASN A 177 -8.59 -9.24 -10.70
CA ASN A 177 -8.23 -8.88 -9.32
C ASN A 177 -7.51 -10.06 -8.66
N MET A 178 -6.61 -9.76 -7.77
CA MET A 178 -5.93 -10.77 -6.92
C MET A 178 -6.86 -11.07 -5.74
N ASP A 179 -7.90 -11.89 -6.01
CA ASP A 179 -9.03 -12.06 -5.10
C ASP A 179 -9.49 -13.53 -5.03
N ASN A 180 -9.51 -14.09 -3.83
CA ASN A 180 -10.12 -15.36 -3.46
C ASN A 180 -10.87 -15.24 -2.12
N LEU A 181 -11.22 -14.01 -1.72
CA LEU A 181 -11.94 -13.71 -0.48
C LEU A 181 -13.35 -13.21 -0.76
N GLU A 182 -13.46 -12.08 -1.47
CA GLU A 182 -14.74 -11.46 -1.81
C GLU A 182 -15.35 -12.17 -3.04
N THR A 183 -14.50 -12.46 -4.01
CA THR A 183 -14.85 -13.16 -5.24
C THR A 183 -13.68 -14.05 -5.63
N LYS A 184 -13.95 -15.29 -5.97
CA LYS A 184 -12.93 -16.14 -6.62
C LYS A 184 -12.71 -15.63 -8.04
N ASP A 185 -11.70 -14.78 -8.24
CA ASP A 185 -11.41 -14.21 -9.55
C ASP A 185 -10.69 -15.22 -10.45
N GLU A 186 -11.47 -15.92 -11.28
CA GLU A 186 -10.98 -16.94 -12.23
C GLU A 186 -10.49 -16.33 -13.55
N ARG A 187 -10.45 -14.99 -13.68
CA ARG A 187 -9.88 -14.33 -14.85
C ARG A 187 -8.37 -14.55 -14.87
N GLU A 188 -7.88 -14.86 -16.06
CA GLU A 188 -6.47 -15.07 -16.29
C GLU A 188 -5.68 -13.75 -16.24
N ILE A 189 -4.49 -13.78 -15.65
CA ILE A 189 -3.53 -12.69 -15.73
C ILE A 189 -2.89 -12.76 -17.12
N ILE A 190 -3.14 -11.74 -17.92
CA ILE A 190 -2.69 -11.66 -19.32
C ILE A 190 -1.61 -10.60 -19.51
N PRO A 191 -0.76 -10.70 -20.54
CA PRO A 191 0.20 -9.66 -20.88
C PRO A 191 -0.44 -8.28 -21.06
N TYR A 192 0.34 -7.24 -20.77
CA TYR A 192 -0.03 -5.82 -20.88
C TYR A 192 -1.08 -5.38 -19.87
N THR A 193 -1.13 -6.05 -18.71
CA THR A 193 -1.97 -5.67 -17.58
C THR A 193 -1.14 -5.22 -16.39
N CYS A 194 -1.76 -4.41 -15.54
CA CYS A 194 -1.21 -3.93 -14.28
C CYS A 194 -2.21 -4.17 -13.15
N PHE A 195 -1.71 -4.51 -11.97
CA PHE A 195 -2.51 -4.73 -10.76
C PHE A 195 -1.69 -4.46 -9.51
N SER A 196 -2.37 -4.21 -8.39
CA SER A 196 -1.74 -4.11 -7.08
C SER A 196 -1.48 -5.49 -6.46
N ILE A 197 -0.46 -5.56 -5.60
CA ILE A 197 -0.27 -6.60 -4.58
C ILE A 197 -0.07 -5.86 -3.27
N GLU A 198 -1.08 -5.91 -2.40
CA GLU A 198 -1.23 -5.03 -1.25
C GLU A 198 -1.73 -5.75 0.02
N PRO A 199 -1.13 -6.87 0.43
CA PRO A 199 -1.58 -7.53 1.64
C PRO A 199 -1.52 -6.62 2.87
N GLY A 200 -2.46 -6.86 3.80
CA GLY A 200 -2.51 -6.15 5.08
C GLY A 200 -2.85 -7.06 6.24
N ILE A 201 -2.42 -6.67 7.44
CA ILE A 201 -2.82 -7.25 8.72
C ILE A 201 -3.35 -6.11 9.59
N TYR A 202 -4.63 -6.20 9.96
CA TYR A 202 -5.36 -5.14 10.65
C TYR A 202 -5.73 -5.58 12.07
N LEU A 203 -4.88 -5.18 13.01
CA LEU A 203 -5.10 -5.41 14.44
C LEU A 203 -5.93 -4.28 15.04
N PRO A 204 -6.55 -4.46 16.23
CA PRO A 204 -7.30 -3.40 16.88
C PRO A 204 -6.48 -2.14 17.21
N GLU A 205 -5.18 -2.31 17.45
CA GLU A 205 -4.29 -1.23 17.87
C GLU A 205 -3.64 -0.52 16.67
N PHE A 206 -3.42 -1.22 15.57
CA PHE A 206 -2.83 -0.70 14.32
C PHE A 206 -3.03 -1.68 13.17
N GLY A 207 -2.96 -1.17 11.95
CA GLY A 207 -2.92 -1.99 10.74
C GLY A 207 -1.66 -1.70 9.92
N VAL A 208 -1.13 -2.74 9.29
CA VAL A 208 -0.02 -2.64 8.36
C VAL A 208 -0.47 -3.12 7.00
N ARG A 209 -0.29 -2.32 5.97
CA ARG A 209 -0.38 -2.69 4.56
C ARG A 209 0.93 -2.33 3.87
N SER A 210 1.34 -3.11 2.90
CA SER A 210 2.47 -2.79 2.05
C SER A 210 2.12 -3.16 0.62
N GLU A 211 2.25 -2.20 -0.28
CA GLU A 211 1.71 -2.30 -1.62
C GLU A 211 2.75 -2.00 -2.69
N VAL A 212 2.63 -2.74 -3.78
CA VAL A 212 3.35 -2.50 -5.03
C VAL A 212 2.42 -2.73 -6.22
N ASN A 213 2.74 -2.08 -7.34
CA ASN A 213 2.08 -2.37 -8.61
C ASN A 213 2.94 -3.32 -9.44
N VAL A 214 2.31 -4.34 -10.00
CA VAL A 214 2.96 -5.32 -10.87
C VAL A 214 2.44 -5.13 -12.29
N TYR A 215 3.37 -4.89 -13.21
CA TYR A 215 3.09 -4.89 -14.64
C TYR A 215 3.58 -6.20 -15.25
N VAL A 216 2.72 -6.80 -16.06
CA VAL A 216 3.00 -8.05 -16.79
C VAL A 216 3.14 -7.75 -18.28
N ASP A 217 4.21 -8.22 -18.90
CA ASP A 217 4.35 -8.30 -20.35
C ASP A 217 4.45 -9.75 -20.83
N GLU A 218 4.83 -9.98 -22.09
CA GLU A 218 4.90 -11.33 -22.66
C GLU A 218 6.00 -12.22 -22.06
N ARG A 219 7.00 -11.65 -21.38
CA ARG A 219 8.21 -12.35 -20.97
C ARG A 219 8.50 -12.25 -19.48
N GLU A 220 8.06 -11.18 -18.87
CA GLU A 220 8.32 -10.90 -17.46
C GLU A 220 7.15 -10.25 -16.76
N ALA A 221 7.13 -10.39 -15.44
CA ALA A 221 6.34 -9.55 -14.57
C ALA A 221 7.30 -8.78 -13.65
N ARG A 222 7.09 -7.49 -13.50
CA ARG A 222 7.96 -6.61 -12.71
C ARG A 222 7.16 -5.63 -11.87
N VAL A 223 7.70 -5.33 -10.72
CA VAL A 223 7.21 -4.21 -9.92
C VAL A 223 7.55 -2.89 -10.62
N THR A 224 6.58 -1.98 -10.66
CA THR A 224 6.78 -0.60 -11.13
C THR A 224 6.90 0.33 -9.93
N GLY A 225 7.87 1.26 -9.97
CA GLY A 225 8.13 2.20 -8.89
C GLY A 225 8.96 1.63 -7.72
N ALA A 226 8.96 2.34 -6.61
CA ALA A 226 9.74 1.98 -5.44
C ALA A 226 9.09 0.86 -4.62
N ILE A 227 9.92 0.06 -3.95
CA ILE A 227 9.48 -1.03 -3.07
C ILE A 227 9.88 -0.69 -1.65
N GLN A 228 8.92 -0.53 -0.76
CA GLN A 228 9.22 -0.35 0.66
C GLN A 228 9.84 -1.63 1.25
N ARG A 229 11.05 -1.52 1.78
CA ARG A 229 11.78 -2.64 2.41
C ARG A 229 11.81 -2.56 3.93
N GLU A 230 11.70 -1.35 4.47
CA GLU A 230 11.76 -1.05 5.89
C GLU A 230 10.71 0.00 6.25
N ILE A 231 10.32 0.06 7.52
CA ILE A 231 9.44 1.12 8.03
C ILE A 231 10.20 2.45 7.94
N VAL A 232 9.60 3.46 7.31
CA VAL A 232 10.21 4.79 7.21
C VAL A 232 10.36 5.37 8.60
N ARG A 233 11.58 5.80 8.94
CA ARG A 233 11.83 6.51 10.19
C ARG A 233 11.60 8.00 9.96
N ILE A 234 10.54 8.52 10.59
CA ILE A 234 10.18 9.93 10.52
C ILE A 234 10.91 10.67 11.64
N ALA A 235 11.90 11.49 11.24
CA ALA A 235 12.63 12.32 12.17
C ALA A 235 11.89 13.64 12.44
N GLY A 236 11.82 14.06 13.70
CA GLY A 236 11.24 15.34 14.13
C GLY A 236 12.28 16.46 14.28
#